data_b5689b88b84b13754be63752acfb2f03
#
_entry.id   b5689b88b84b13754be63752acfb2f03
#
_cell.length_a   1.000
_cell.length_b   1.000
_cell.length_c   1.000
_cell.angle_alpha   90.00
_cell.angle_beta   90.00
_cell.angle_gamma   90.00
#
_symmetry.space_group_name_H-M   'P 1'
#
loop_
_entity.id
_entity.type
_entity.pdbx_description
1 polymer ?
#
loop_
_entity_poly.entity_id
_entity_poly.type
_entity_poly.pdbx_seq_one_letter_code
_entity_poly.pdbx_strand_id
1 'polypeptide(L)'
;RRKQLEKLEITEAPKDETNQLKFRFEYDVEPWNELVLLKNLTIRIGDRTLLEPFTYTVCRGQRLIIAGPNGAGKSTLMQVLDGKRRPSGGMVRLGTGARPSIFAQQQNRLGQGRVIDVIWNKYPRMTELEVRSHLAKLGFRGDTVFKPCEALSGGELARLRFAEIVLERPNLLFLDEPTNHLDIYTRENLTEALMAYT
;
A
#
# COMPACT_ATOMS: atom_id res chain seq x y z
N ARG A 1 4.48 33.72 -41.01
CA ARG A 1 4.40 33.12 -39.62
C ARG A 1 3.12 32.31 -39.35
N ARG A 2 2.11 32.20 -40.23
CA ARG A 2 0.89 31.40 -40.05
C ARG A 2 0.93 29.98 -40.63
N LYS A 3 1.96 29.59 -41.40
CA LYS A 3 2.07 28.27 -42.07
C LYS A 3 2.88 27.19 -41.33
N GLN A 4 3.35 27.45 -40.10
CA GLN A 4 4.11 26.49 -39.31
C GLN A 4 3.31 25.81 -38.19
N LEU A 5 2.04 26.14 -38.01
CA LEU A 5 1.17 25.56 -36.96
C LEU A 5 0.29 24.39 -37.45
N GLU A 6 0.29 24.10 -38.76
CA GLU A 6 -0.53 23.02 -39.35
C GLU A 6 0.14 21.64 -39.44
N LYS A 7 1.34 21.48 -38.85
CA LYS A 7 2.07 20.20 -38.82
C LYS A 7 2.38 19.69 -37.43
N LEU A 8 1.58 20.04 -36.44
CA LEU A 8 1.50 19.25 -35.23
C LEU A 8 0.52 18.13 -35.53
N GLU A 9 1.00 17.04 -36.12
CA GLU A 9 0.35 15.76 -36.03
C GLU A 9 0.21 15.50 -34.51
N ILE A 10 -1.03 15.52 -34.03
CA ILE A 10 -1.33 15.00 -32.69
C ILE A 10 -0.99 13.52 -32.80
N THR A 11 0.24 13.19 -32.43
CA THR A 11 0.62 11.79 -32.18
C THR A 11 -0.32 11.35 -31.07
N GLU A 12 -1.28 10.47 -31.39
CA GLU A 12 -2.09 9.82 -30.37
C GLU A 12 -1.11 9.30 -29.33
N ALA A 13 -1.30 9.74 -28.09
CA ALA A 13 -0.51 9.23 -26.99
C ALA A 13 -0.54 7.70 -27.07
N PRO A 14 0.60 6.99 -26.92
CA PRO A 14 0.60 5.53 -26.94
C PRO A 14 -0.52 5.08 -26.03
N LYS A 15 -1.38 4.17 -26.50
CA LYS A 15 -2.41 3.57 -25.66
C LYS A 15 -1.70 2.96 -24.47
N ASP A 16 -1.73 3.67 -23.35
CA ASP A 16 -1.00 3.31 -22.15
C ASP A 16 -1.50 1.94 -21.71
N GLU A 17 -0.62 0.94 -21.77
CA GLU A 17 -0.91 -0.41 -21.27
C GLU A 17 -1.24 -0.40 -19.76
N THR A 18 -0.93 0.70 -19.07
CA THR A 18 -1.30 0.97 -17.68
C THR A 18 -2.81 1.06 -17.45
N ASN A 19 -3.59 1.34 -18.49
CA ASN A 19 -5.07 1.38 -18.43
C ASN A 19 -5.72 0.01 -18.14
N GLN A 20 -4.93 -1.04 -17.88
CA GLN A 20 -5.39 -2.39 -17.55
C GLN A 20 -4.94 -2.88 -16.17
N LEU A 21 -4.48 -1.99 -15.30
CA LEU A 21 -4.20 -2.38 -13.93
C LEU A 21 -5.51 -2.78 -13.25
N LYS A 22 -5.61 -4.01 -12.79
CA LYS A 22 -6.78 -4.53 -12.08
C LYS A 22 -6.29 -5.28 -10.85
N PHE A 23 -6.28 -4.64 -9.73
CA PHE A 23 -6.07 -5.33 -8.47
C PHE A 23 -7.27 -5.10 -7.55
N ARG A 24 -7.54 -6.11 -6.75
CA ARG A 24 -8.64 -6.13 -5.79
C ARG A 24 -8.09 -6.62 -4.47
N PHE A 25 -8.48 -5.96 -3.41
CA PHE A 25 -8.22 -6.45 -2.07
C PHE A 25 -9.34 -7.41 -1.66
N GLU A 26 -8.95 -8.60 -1.26
CA GLU A 26 -9.85 -9.65 -0.78
C GLU A 26 -9.26 -10.21 0.50
N TYR A 27 -10.09 -10.80 1.34
CA TYR A 27 -9.64 -11.50 2.54
C TYR A 27 -10.34 -12.86 2.67
N ASP A 28 -9.66 -13.82 3.30
CA ASP A 28 -10.17 -15.20 3.50
C ASP A 28 -10.83 -15.38 4.86
N VAL A 29 -10.42 -14.57 5.84
CA VAL A 29 -10.88 -14.69 7.22
C VAL A 29 -11.70 -13.48 7.57
N GLU A 30 -12.96 -13.72 7.87
CA GLU A 30 -13.85 -12.69 8.37
C GLU A 30 -13.45 -12.36 9.82
N PRO A 31 -13.03 -11.11 10.09
CA PRO A 31 -12.62 -10.73 11.43
C PRO A 31 -13.84 -10.46 12.32
N TRP A 32 -13.61 -10.46 13.62
CA TRP A 32 -14.62 -9.94 14.56
C TRP A 32 -14.84 -8.45 14.31
N ASN A 33 -15.92 -7.91 14.88
CA ASN A 33 -16.30 -6.51 14.67
C ASN A 33 -15.22 -5.52 15.12
N GLU A 34 -14.54 -5.78 16.24
CA GLU A 34 -13.45 -4.95 16.72
C GLU A 34 -12.13 -5.38 16.07
N LEU A 35 -11.57 -4.55 15.21
CA LEU A 35 -10.30 -4.82 14.51
C LEU A 35 -9.09 -4.31 15.27
N VAL A 36 -9.18 -3.12 15.87
CA VAL A 36 -8.10 -2.52 16.66
C VAL A 36 -8.69 -1.81 17.86
N LEU A 37 -8.18 -2.10 19.03
CA LEU A 37 -8.44 -1.33 20.25
C LEU A 37 -7.20 -0.51 20.61
N LEU A 38 -7.36 0.81 20.64
CA LEU A 38 -6.42 1.78 21.18
C LEU A 38 -6.92 2.21 22.55
N LYS A 39 -6.20 1.89 23.62
CA LYS A 39 -6.63 2.25 24.98
C LYS A 39 -5.62 3.15 25.63
N ASN A 40 -6.01 4.40 25.94
CA ASN A 40 -5.16 5.44 26.53
C ASN A 40 -3.83 5.62 25.78
N LEU A 41 -3.89 5.46 24.45
CA LEU A 41 -2.69 5.48 23.60
C LEU A 41 -2.03 6.86 23.64
N THR A 42 -0.77 6.87 24.00
CA THR A 42 0.08 8.08 24.04
C THR A 42 1.34 7.84 23.23
N ILE A 43 1.72 8.84 22.43
CA ILE A 43 2.96 8.80 21.63
C ILE A 43 3.79 10.03 21.94
N ARG A 44 5.05 9.80 22.34
CA ARG A 44 6.03 10.86 22.62
C ARG A 44 7.34 10.57 21.85
N ILE A 45 8.06 11.63 21.51
CA ILE A 45 9.42 11.58 20.97
C ILE A 45 10.26 12.58 21.76
N GLY A 46 11.16 12.06 22.58
CA GLY A 46 11.87 12.87 23.58
C GLY A 46 10.85 13.53 24.52
N ASP A 47 10.97 14.84 24.68
CA ASP A 47 10.06 15.63 25.55
C ASP A 47 8.77 16.07 24.85
N ARG A 48 8.66 15.85 23.53
CA ARG A 48 7.49 16.26 22.75
C ARG A 48 6.42 15.18 22.75
N THR A 49 5.22 15.52 23.21
CA THR A 49 4.02 14.69 23.03
C THR A 49 3.46 14.93 21.64
N LEU A 50 3.38 13.85 20.84
CA LEU A 50 2.79 13.87 19.50
C LEU A 50 1.31 13.53 19.54
N LEU A 51 0.92 12.68 20.47
CA LEU A 51 -0.45 12.21 20.63
C LEU A 51 -0.77 12.12 22.12
N GLU A 52 -1.70 12.95 22.56
CA GLU A 52 -2.24 12.90 23.91
C GLU A 52 -3.01 11.60 24.16
N PRO A 53 -3.18 11.17 25.41
CA PRO A 53 -3.88 9.92 25.71
C PRO A 53 -5.26 9.91 25.09
N PHE A 54 -5.52 8.94 24.21
CA PHE A 54 -6.84 8.74 23.62
C PHE A 54 -7.21 7.26 23.54
N THR A 55 -8.50 7.00 23.52
CA THR A 55 -9.06 5.65 23.39
C THR A 55 -9.96 5.62 22.17
N TYR A 56 -9.75 4.64 21.31
CA TYR A 56 -10.55 4.46 20.11
C TYR A 56 -10.61 2.98 19.72
N THR A 57 -11.76 2.55 19.19
CA THR A 57 -11.92 1.22 18.62
C THR A 57 -12.21 1.34 17.14
N VAL A 58 -11.38 0.70 16.34
CA VAL A 58 -11.63 0.56 14.89
C VAL A 58 -12.46 -0.67 14.68
N CYS A 59 -13.62 -0.50 14.06
CA CYS A 59 -14.55 -1.60 13.76
C CYS A 59 -14.47 -1.99 12.28
N ARG A 60 -14.93 -3.20 12.00
CA ARG A 60 -15.05 -3.72 10.63
C ARG A 60 -15.90 -2.79 9.76
N GLY A 61 -15.51 -2.65 8.49
CA GLY A 61 -16.17 -1.77 7.51
C GLY A 61 -15.91 -0.28 7.73
N GLN A 62 -15.19 0.13 8.79
CA GLN A 62 -14.83 1.51 8.99
C GLN A 62 -13.67 1.93 8.08
N ARG A 63 -13.78 3.14 7.54
CA ARG A 63 -12.70 3.85 6.86
C ARG A 63 -12.29 5.04 7.70
N LEU A 64 -11.09 5.01 8.24
CA LEU A 64 -10.56 6.04 9.11
C LEU A 64 -9.47 6.81 8.38
N ILE A 65 -9.61 8.13 8.35
CA ILE A 65 -8.61 9.03 7.79
C ILE A 65 -7.90 9.75 8.94
N ILE A 66 -6.56 9.64 8.96
CA ILE A 66 -5.71 10.33 9.91
C ILE A 66 -5.12 11.54 9.19
N ALA A 67 -5.61 12.74 9.52
CA ALA A 67 -5.16 14.00 8.94
C ALA A 67 -4.38 14.84 9.95
N GLY A 68 -3.46 15.65 9.45
CA GLY A 68 -2.67 16.57 10.25
C GLY A 68 -1.44 17.10 9.50
N PRO A 69 -0.78 18.15 9.99
CA PRO A 69 0.40 18.73 9.36
C PRO A 69 1.59 17.75 9.35
N ASN A 70 2.62 18.08 8.57
CA ASN A 70 3.86 17.32 8.59
C ASN A 70 4.50 17.39 9.98
N GLY A 71 5.02 16.26 10.45
CA GLY A 71 5.58 16.15 11.80
C GLY A 71 4.55 16.02 12.94
N ALA A 72 3.25 15.92 12.64
CA ALA A 72 2.20 15.68 13.65
C ALA A 72 2.23 14.28 14.27
N GLY A 73 3.04 13.34 13.73
CA GLY A 73 3.18 12.00 14.28
C GLY A 73 2.36 10.94 13.54
N LYS A 74 1.80 11.23 12.36
CA LYS A 74 1.02 10.27 11.57
C LYS A 74 1.80 8.97 11.29
N SER A 75 2.99 9.07 10.70
CA SER A 75 3.84 7.91 10.43
C SER A 75 4.35 7.22 11.70
N THR A 76 4.50 7.96 12.80
CA THR A 76 4.83 7.36 14.10
C THR A 76 3.67 6.53 14.64
N LEU A 77 2.44 7.02 14.51
CA LEU A 77 1.24 6.25 14.84
C LEU A 77 1.15 4.98 13.98
N MET A 78 1.42 5.09 12.67
CA MET A 78 1.48 3.91 11.79
C MET A 78 2.52 2.89 12.24
N GLN A 79 3.72 3.32 12.68
CA GLN A 79 4.73 2.43 13.24
C GLN A 79 4.28 1.76 14.53
N VAL A 80 3.50 2.45 15.37
CA VAL A 80 2.91 1.87 16.59
C VAL A 80 1.83 0.84 16.24
N LEU A 81 0.98 1.13 15.26
CA LEU A 81 -0.03 0.19 14.76
C LEU A 81 0.59 -1.04 14.11
N ASP A 82 1.74 -0.88 13.44
CA ASP A 82 2.55 -1.96 12.85
C ASP A 82 3.32 -2.80 13.90
N GLY A 83 3.30 -2.38 15.16
CA GLY A 83 4.10 -3.02 16.20
C GLY A 83 5.62 -2.78 16.12
N LYS A 84 6.09 -2.00 15.13
CA LYS A 84 7.52 -1.63 14.97
C LYS A 84 7.99 -0.67 16.05
N ARG A 85 7.07 0.04 16.67
CA ARG A 85 7.34 0.98 17.77
C ARG A 85 6.38 0.72 18.91
N ARG A 86 6.91 0.70 20.14
CA ARG A 86 6.06 0.66 21.34
C ARG A 86 5.46 2.03 21.60
N PRO A 87 4.18 2.12 22.00
CA PRO A 87 3.59 3.36 22.46
C PRO A 87 4.29 3.86 23.72
N SER A 88 4.26 5.17 23.96
CA SER A 88 4.82 5.77 25.18
C SER A 88 3.92 5.56 26.40
N GLY A 89 2.63 5.31 26.18
CA GLY A 89 1.63 4.98 27.19
C GLY A 89 0.43 4.31 26.56
N GLY A 90 -0.35 3.63 27.38
CA GLY A 90 -1.50 2.87 26.89
C GLY A 90 -1.14 1.60 26.15
N MET A 91 -2.07 1.12 25.31
CA MET A 91 -1.88 -0.12 24.56
C MET A 91 -2.60 -0.09 23.21
N VAL A 92 -2.06 -0.87 22.27
CA VAL A 92 -2.69 -1.27 21.01
C VAL A 92 -2.96 -2.76 21.06
N ARG A 93 -4.16 -3.17 20.76
CA ARG A 93 -4.54 -4.58 20.66
C ARG A 93 -5.27 -4.83 19.37
N LEU A 94 -4.80 -5.80 18.59
CA LEU A 94 -5.53 -6.32 17.44
C LEU A 94 -6.68 -7.20 17.90
N GLY A 95 -7.83 -7.07 17.24
CA GLY A 95 -9.00 -7.89 17.46
C GLY A 95 -8.79 -9.34 16.98
N THR A 96 -9.66 -10.22 17.42
CA THR A 96 -9.64 -11.63 17.02
C THR A 96 -9.88 -11.76 15.53
N GLY A 97 -8.99 -12.48 14.84
CA GLY A 97 -9.05 -12.68 13.40
C GLY A 97 -8.56 -11.48 12.56
N ALA A 98 -8.17 -10.35 13.18
CA ALA A 98 -7.59 -9.23 12.46
C ALA A 98 -6.25 -9.63 11.80
N ARG A 99 -6.15 -9.41 10.50
CA ARG A 99 -4.94 -9.64 9.68
C ARG A 99 -4.53 -8.33 9.03
N PRO A 100 -3.70 -7.53 9.71
CA PRO A 100 -3.27 -6.26 9.19
C PRO A 100 -2.24 -6.43 8.07
N SER A 101 -2.30 -5.56 7.06
CA SER A 101 -1.20 -5.29 6.15
C SER A 101 -0.96 -3.79 6.06
N ILE A 102 0.29 -3.41 5.89
CA ILE A 102 0.72 -2.01 5.97
C ILE A 102 1.42 -1.62 4.69
N PHE A 103 0.94 -0.54 4.09
CA PHE A 103 1.65 0.19 3.06
C PHE A 103 2.28 1.43 3.72
N ALA A 104 3.58 1.39 3.98
CA ALA A 104 4.31 2.49 4.61
C ALA A 104 5.28 3.12 3.62
N GLN A 105 5.36 4.45 3.63
CA GLN A 105 6.22 5.24 2.74
C GLN A 105 7.71 4.90 2.85
N GLN A 106 8.19 4.49 4.02
CA GLN A 106 9.60 4.14 4.25
C GLN A 106 9.96 2.68 3.96
N GLN A 107 9.02 1.83 3.59
CA GLN A 107 9.27 0.41 3.28
C GLN A 107 9.72 0.18 1.82
N ASN A 108 10.20 1.20 1.13
CA ASN A 108 10.71 1.11 -0.25
C ASN A 108 11.98 0.25 -0.42
N ARG A 109 12.43 -0.44 0.61
CA ARG A 109 13.44 -1.49 0.50
C ARG A 109 12.74 -2.85 0.41
N LEU A 110 12.05 -3.06 -0.69
CA LEU A 110 11.79 -4.43 -1.15
C LEU A 110 13.17 -5.09 -1.31
N GLY A 111 13.31 -6.33 -0.83
CA GLY A 111 14.59 -7.02 -0.71
C GLY A 111 15.46 -6.94 -1.97
N GLN A 112 16.73 -7.29 -1.85
CA GLN A 112 17.63 -7.46 -3.00
C GLN A 112 17.07 -8.56 -3.90
N GLY A 113 17.09 -8.34 -5.22
CA GLY A 113 16.67 -9.33 -6.21
C GLY A 113 15.76 -8.74 -7.29
N ARG A 114 15.17 -9.63 -8.07
CA ARG A 114 14.27 -9.26 -9.17
C ARG A 114 12.83 -9.13 -8.66
N VAL A 115 12.00 -8.41 -9.40
CA VAL A 115 10.57 -8.24 -9.11
C VAL A 115 9.88 -9.58 -8.83
N ILE A 116 10.14 -10.59 -9.67
CA ILE A 116 9.55 -11.93 -9.52
C ILE A 116 9.98 -12.61 -8.22
N ASP A 117 11.24 -12.41 -7.80
CA ASP A 117 11.82 -13.04 -6.62
C ASP A 117 11.16 -12.54 -5.33
N VAL A 118 10.71 -11.27 -5.30
CA VAL A 118 9.99 -10.68 -4.15
C VAL A 118 8.73 -11.48 -3.82
N ILE A 119 7.97 -11.82 -4.86
CA ILE A 119 6.74 -12.60 -4.68
C ILE A 119 7.06 -14.07 -4.48
N TRP A 120 7.92 -14.64 -5.30
CA TRP A 120 8.18 -16.07 -5.29
C TRP A 120 8.85 -16.57 -4.01
N ASN A 121 9.79 -15.80 -3.46
CA ASN A 121 10.42 -16.13 -2.17
C ASN A 121 9.41 -16.17 -1.01
N LYS A 122 8.40 -15.31 -1.06
CA LYS A 122 7.35 -15.23 -0.05
C LYS A 122 6.27 -16.31 -0.23
N TYR A 123 6.03 -16.71 -1.48
CA TYR A 123 5.00 -17.69 -1.87
C TYR A 123 5.61 -18.82 -2.72
N PRO A 124 6.50 -19.66 -2.17
CA PRO A 124 7.26 -20.65 -2.93
C PRO A 124 6.42 -21.79 -3.51
N ARG A 125 5.15 -21.91 -3.11
CA ARG A 125 4.20 -22.86 -3.66
C ARG A 125 3.56 -22.41 -4.96
N MET A 126 3.66 -21.14 -5.31
CA MET A 126 3.16 -20.62 -6.58
C MET A 126 4.09 -21.06 -7.70
N THR A 127 3.50 -21.43 -8.82
CA THR A 127 4.24 -21.66 -10.06
C THR A 127 4.73 -20.33 -10.65
N GLU A 128 5.74 -20.37 -11.51
CA GLU A 128 6.21 -19.16 -12.20
C GLU A 128 5.08 -18.47 -12.97
N LEU A 129 4.22 -19.25 -13.62
CA LEU A 129 3.07 -18.72 -14.37
C LEU A 129 2.10 -17.96 -13.46
N GLU A 130 1.80 -18.49 -12.28
CA GLU A 130 0.91 -17.82 -11.30
C GLU A 130 1.53 -16.53 -10.79
N VAL A 131 2.83 -16.53 -10.45
CA VAL A 131 3.54 -15.32 -10.01
C VAL A 131 3.54 -14.27 -11.12
N ARG A 132 3.88 -14.64 -12.36
CA ARG A 132 3.88 -13.72 -13.51
C ARG A 132 2.47 -13.19 -13.81
N SER A 133 1.45 -14.05 -13.75
CA SER A 133 0.05 -13.65 -13.95
C SER A 133 -0.42 -12.67 -12.88
N HIS A 134 0.00 -12.87 -11.64
CA HIS A 134 -0.28 -11.95 -10.55
C HIS A 134 0.40 -10.59 -10.76
N LEU A 135 1.70 -10.59 -11.04
CA LEU A 135 2.48 -9.38 -11.30
C LEU A 135 1.97 -8.60 -12.53
N ALA A 136 1.49 -9.30 -13.56
CA ALA A 136 0.92 -8.69 -14.77
C ALA A 136 -0.32 -7.84 -14.47
N LYS A 137 -1.13 -8.20 -13.45
CA LYS A 137 -2.29 -7.41 -12.99
C LYS A 137 -1.88 -6.06 -12.43
N LEU A 138 -0.62 -5.92 -11.99
CA LEU A 138 -0.04 -4.72 -11.41
C LEU A 138 0.98 -4.04 -12.33
N GLY A 139 0.95 -4.40 -13.64
CA GLY A 139 1.71 -3.74 -14.69
C GLY A 139 3.12 -4.30 -14.91
N PHE A 140 3.50 -5.41 -14.25
CA PHE A 140 4.77 -6.08 -14.52
C PHE A 140 4.56 -7.20 -15.55
N ARG A 141 4.90 -6.94 -16.81
CA ARG A 141 4.69 -7.85 -17.95
C ARG A 141 6.00 -8.16 -18.68
N GLY A 142 6.06 -9.30 -19.35
CA GLY A 142 7.22 -9.72 -20.14
C GLY A 142 8.49 -9.70 -19.29
N ASP A 143 9.53 -9.04 -19.79
CA ASP A 143 10.85 -8.99 -19.13
C ASP A 143 10.88 -8.08 -17.90
N THR A 144 9.86 -7.24 -17.68
CA THR A 144 9.83 -6.34 -16.52
C THR A 144 9.75 -7.10 -15.19
N VAL A 145 9.28 -8.34 -15.18
CA VAL A 145 9.26 -9.21 -14.00
C VAL A 145 10.66 -9.62 -13.53
N PHE A 146 11.65 -9.55 -14.42
CA PHE A 146 13.06 -9.88 -14.12
C PHE A 146 13.91 -8.64 -13.78
N LYS A 147 13.31 -7.45 -13.84
CA LYS A 147 13.99 -6.19 -13.53
C LYS A 147 14.47 -6.20 -12.08
N PRO A 148 15.70 -5.75 -11.77
CA PRO A 148 16.18 -5.59 -10.41
C PRO A 148 15.31 -4.59 -9.64
N CYS A 149 15.01 -4.88 -8.37
CA CYS A 149 14.18 -4.01 -7.55
C CYS A 149 14.80 -2.61 -7.36
N GLU A 150 16.14 -2.52 -7.35
CA GLU A 150 16.85 -1.24 -7.24
C GLU A 150 16.68 -0.35 -8.47
N ALA A 151 16.31 -0.93 -9.62
CA ALA A 151 16.09 -0.20 -10.86
C ALA A 151 14.63 0.24 -11.06
N LEU A 152 13.75 -0.03 -10.08
CA LEU A 152 12.35 0.35 -10.14
C LEU A 152 12.18 1.85 -9.80
N SER A 153 11.28 2.51 -10.53
CA SER A 153 10.77 3.82 -10.16
C SER A 153 9.94 3.76 -8.87
N GLY A 154 9.71 4.90 -8.21
CA GLY A 154 8.87 4.96 -7.03
C GLY A 154 7.45 4.40 -7.25
N GLY A 155 6.86 4.66 -8.42
CA GLY A 155 5.56 4.11 -8.79
C GLY A 155 5.59 2.60 -9.03
N GLU A 156 6.63 2.07 -9.67
CA GLU A 156 6.82 0.62 -9.83
C GLU A 156 7.01 -0.06 -8.47
N LEU A 157 7.81 0.51 -7.56
CA LEU A 157 7.98 0.01 -6.20
C LEU A 157 6.64 -0.04 -5.44
N ALA A 158 5.84 1.00 -5.55
CA ALA A 158 4.51 1.05 -4.94
C ALA A 158 3.60 -0.05 -5.50
N ARG A 159 3.56 -0.23 -6.84
CA ARG A 159 2.79 -1.32 -7.47
C ARG A 159 3.26 -2.71 -7.02
N LEU A 160 4.58 -2.91 -6.90
CA LEU A 160 5.12 -4.18 -6.40
C LEU A 160 4.71 -4.43 -4.95
N ARG A 161 4.70 -3.39 -4.11
CA ARG A 161 4.21 -3.51 -2.73
C ARG A 161 2.71 -3.83 -2.68
N PHE A 162 1.90 -3.24 -3.57
CA PHE A 162 0.50 -3.64 -3.68
C PHE A 162 0.33 -5.09 -4.15
N ALA A 163 1.24 -5.59 -5.02
CA ALA A 163 1.24 -7.00 -5.41
C ALA A 163 1.43 -7.94 -4.20
N GLU A 164 2.33 -7.59 -3.28
CA GLU A 164 2.49 -8.35 -2.04
C GLU A 164 1.23 -8.29 -1.17
N ILE A 165 0.69 -7.07 -0.94
CA ILE A 165 -0.48 -6.85 -0.08
C ILE A 165 -1.71 -7.62 -0.60
N VAL A 166 -1.93 -7.64 -1.92
CA VAL A 166 -3.04 -8.40 -2.51
C VAL A 166 -2.93 -9.89 -2.21
N LEU A 167 -1.72 -10.46 -2.23
CA LEU A 167 -1.49 -11.87 -1.90
C LEU A 167 -1.56 -12.16 -0.40
N GLU A 168 -1.28 -11.19 0.45
CA GLU A 168 -1.42 -11.31 1.91
C GLU A 168 -2.88 -11.49 2.33
N ARG A 169 -3.83 -11.07 1.47
CA ARG A 169 -5.28 -11.11 1.70
C ARG A 169 -5.67 -10.56 3.08
N PRO A 170 -5.25 -9.33 3.40
CA PRO A 170 -5.54 -8.72 4.69
C PRO A 170 -7.03 -8.41 4.83
N ASN A 171 -7.54 -8.35 6.05
CA ASN A 171 -8.85 -7.82 6.38
C ASN A 171 -8.78 -6.47 7.13
N LEU A 172 -7.57 -5.93 7.26
CA LEU A 172 -7.30 -4.61 7.82
C LEU A 172 -6.12 -3.99 7.06
N LEU A 173 -6.33 -2.83 6.46
CA LEU A 173 -5.30 -2.11 5.70
C LEU A 173 -4.90 -0.82 6.43
N PHE A 174 -3.61 -0.65 6.62
CA PHE A 174 -3.00 0.61 7.04
C PHE A 174 -2.24 1.22 5.87
N LEU A 175 -2.61 2.43 5.45
CA LEU A 175 -2.05 3.08 4.28
C LEU A 175 -1.45 4.44 4.67
N ASP A 176 -0.13 4.59 4.52
CA ASP A 176 0.60 5.84 4.77
C ASP A 176 0.97 6.47 3.42
N GLU A 177 0.25 7.51 3.03
CA GLU A 177 0.41 8.24 1.76
C GLU A 177 0.45 7.33 0.52
N PRO A 178 -0.52 6.42 0.33
CA PRO A 178 -0.45 5.35 -0.66
C PRO A 178 -0.48 5.83 -2.11
N THR A 179 -0.86 7.09 -2.33
CA THR A 179 -0.95 7.70 -3.67
C THR A 179 0.32 8.42 -4.09
N ASN A 180 1.31 8.57 -3.20
CA ASN A 180 2.57 9.21 -3.55
C ASN A 180 3.32 8.39 -4.59
N HIS A 181 3.92 9.10 -5.56
CA HIS A 181 4.65 8.53 -6.69
C HIS A 181 3.82 7.67 -7.66
N LEU A 182 2.50 7.52 -7.44
CA LEU A 182 1.64 6.82 -8.38
C LEU A 182 1.24 7.75 -9.54
N ASP A 183 1.22 7.19 -10.76
CA ASP A 183 0.58 7.82 -11.91
C ASP A 183 -0.95 7.89 -11.72
N ILE A 184 -1.61 8.70 -12.55
CA ILE A 184 -3.04 8.98 -12.40
C ILE A 184 -3.88 7.70 -12.52
N TYR A 185 -3.54 6.80 -13.44
CA TYR A 185 -4.28 5.55 -13.67
C TYR A 185 -4.12 4.56 -12.52
N THR A 186 -2.90 4.42 -12.01
CA THR A 186 -2.64 3.57 -10.82
C THR A 186 -3.38 4.10 -9.61
N ARG A 187 -3.49 5.42 -9.46
CA ARG A 187 -4.21 6.09 -8.38
C ARG A 187 -5.72 5.85 -8.46
N GLU A 188 -6.30 5.94 -9.66
CA GLU A 188 -7.71 5.63 -9.89
C GLU A 188 -8.02 4.16 -9.58
N ASN A 189 -7.22 3.22 -10.10
CA ASN A 189 -7.38 1.79 -9.81
C ASN A 189 -7.26 1.47 -8.31
N LEU A 190 -6.32 2.11 -7.60
CA LEU A 190 -6.20 1.97 -6.15
C LEU A 190 -7.46 2.47 -5.44
N THR A 191 -7.97 3.61 -5.86
CA THR A 191 -9.20 4.19 -5.29
C THR A 191 -10.39 3.25 -5.50
N GLU A 192 -10.57 2.71 -6.70
CA GLU A 192 -11.63 1.73 -6.98
C GLU A 192 -11.48 0.47 -6.14
N ALA A 193 -10.25 -0.07 -6.03
CA ALA A 193 -9.97 -1.24 -5.21
C ALA A 193 -10.27 -1.01 -3.73
N LEU A 194 -9.93 0.17 -3.21
CA LEU A 194 -10.23 0.56 -1.82
C LEU A 194 -11.72 0.79 -1.60
N MET A 195 -12.44 1.34 -2.58
CA MET A 195 -13.89 1.54 -2.50
C MET A 195 -14.65 0.21 -2.49
N ALA A 196 -14.15 -0.79 -3.20
CA ALA A 196 -14.71 -2.14 -3.24
C ALA A 196 -14.32 -3.01 -2.03
N TYR A 197 -13.32 -2.60 -1.26
CA TYR A 197 -12.85 -3.33 -0.08
C TYR A 197 -13.78 -3.05 1.11
N THR A 198 -14.44 -4.07 1.63
CA THR A 198 -15.47 -4.00 2.70
C THR A 198 -15.07 -4.73 3.94
#